data_e2600e89329e57ead3226e7177c7ee45
#
_entry.id   e2600e89329e57ead3226e7177c7ee45
#
_cell.length_a   1.000
_cell.length_b   1.000
_cell.length_c   1.000
_cell.angle_alpha   90.00
_cell.angle_beta   90.00
_cell.angle_gamma   90.00
#
_symmetry.space_group_name_H-M   'P 1'
#
loop_
_entity.id
_entity.type
_entity.pdbx_description
1 polymer ?
#
loop_
_entity_poly.entity_id
_entity_poly.type
_entity_poly.pdbx_seq_one_letter_code
_entity_poly.pdbx_strand_id
1 'polypeptide(L)'
;RPSNIIILLFFFLYNVYNFKLLQEKVIFVFKKFHWFLGMLLAFLLVWTPQFIYNLHFTDQLLFYSYTNEKFFFNNPQIWDGLFSYRKGWLLYTPMMVVSIIGMVLLFFRKKEFSVAILVFLVLAVYIIFSWWCWWYGGSFGQRSFVDYYGMLAIPFALVIAELAKTKKWIYKLAVGLVFVLIVFNNFMLQKYLKGSIHFADTTKAAYWHSFWHLRPQSGFFELLETPDYAKAKEGTYVIKQKNPEN
;
A
#
# COMPACT_ATOMS: atom_id res chain seq x y z
N ARG A 1 -11.78 4.47 3.66
CA ARG A 1 -11.61 3.81 2.35
C ARG A 1 -12.27 2.44 2.39
N PRO A 2 -13.18 2.11 1.44
CA PRO A 2 -13.81 0.79 1.41
C PRO A 2 -12.82 -0.37 1.31
N SER A 3 -11.66 -0.17 0.66
CA SER A 3 -10.60 -1.17 0.56
C SER A 3 -10.04 -1.63 1.92
N ASN A 4 -10.19 -0.83 2.97
CA ASN A 4 -9.70 -1.20 4.30
C ASN A 4 -10.47 -2.38 4.93
N ILE A 5 -11.61 -2.78 4.34
CA ILE A 5 -12.37 -3.96 4.77
C ILE A 5 -11.52 -5.24 4.73
N ILE A 6 -10.47 -5.29 3.86
CA ILE A 6 -9.55 -6.43 3.80
C ILE A 6 -8.81 -6.69 5.12
N ILE A 7 -8.75 -5.70 6.04
CA ILE A 7 -8.13 -5.90 7.36
C ILE A 7 -8.88 -6.94 8.18
N LEU A 8 -10.18 -7.16 7.92
CA LEU A 8 -10.98 -8.21 8.57
C LEU A 8 -10.43 -9.60 8.29
N LEU A 9 -9.80 -9.80 7.10
CA LEU A 9 -9.14 -11.06 6.76
C LEU A 9 -7.97 -11.38 7.68
N PHE A 10 -7.26 -10.36 8.17
CA PHE A 10 -6.20 -10.58 9.15
C PHE A 10 -6.75 -11.23 10.42
N PHE A 11 -7.84 -10.70 10.97
CA PHE A 11 -8.46 -11.26 12.18
C PHE A 11 -9.03 -12.66 11.93
N PHE A 12 -9.63 -12.90 10.77
CA PHE A 12 -10.13 -14.21 10.39
C PHE A 12 -9.01 -15.23 10.21
N LEU A 13 -7.91 -14.85 9.56
CA LEU A 13 -6.78 -15.73 9.24
C LEU A 13 -5.71 -15.77 10.34
N TYR A 14 -5.83 -14.96 11.38
CA TYR A 14 -4.91 -15.02 12.52
C TYR A 14 -4.87 -16.42 13.13
N ASN A 15 -3.67 -16.95 13.35
CA ASN A 15 -3.41 -18.31 13.82
C ASN A 15 -3.87 -19.42 12.85
N VAL A 16 -4.08 -19.11 11.57
CA VAL A 16 -4.40 -20.09 10.52
C VAL A 16 -3.15 -20.28 9.66
N TYR A 17 -2.40 -21.36 9.90
CA TYR A 17 -1.19 -21.70 9.15
C TYR A 17 -1.23 -23.12 8.55
N ASN A 18 -2.35 -23.84 8.70
CA ASN A 18 -2.63 -25.10 8.05
C ASN A 18 -4.13 -25.27 7.80
N PHE A 19 -4.47 -26.26 6.97
CA PHE A 19 -5.86 -26.48 6.55
C PHE A 19 -6.79 -26.89 7.72
N LYS A 20 -6.27 -27.63 8.69
CA LYS A 20 -7.05 -28.03 9.88
C LYS A 20 -7.51 -26.83 10.69
N LEU A 21 -6.58 -25.87 10.96
CA LEU A 21 -6.91 -24.63 11.66
C LEU A 21 -7.90 -23.76 10.89
N LEU A 22 -7.82 -23.77 9.55
CA LEU A 22 -8.81 -23.09 8.72
C LEU A 22 -10.20 -23.70 8.90
N GLN A 23 -10.31 -25.03 8.85
CA GLN A 23 -11.58 -25.72 9.09
C GLN A 23 -12.13 -25.41 10.48
N GLU A 24 -11.29 -25.48 11.51
CA GLU A 24 -11.68 -25.14 12.90
C GLU A 24 -12.19 -23.68 13.00
N LYS A 25 -11.54 -22.75 12.31
CA LYS A 25 -11.94 -21.34 12.27
C LYS A 25 -13.29 -21.16 11.57
N VAL A 26 -13.50 -21.83 10.44
CA VAL A 26 -14.78 -21.80 9.71
C VAL A 26 -15.90 -22.38 10.59
N ILE A 27 -15.68 -23.54 11.23
CA ILE A 27 -16.65 -24.16 12.14
C ILE A 27 -16.96 -23.22 13.33
N PHE A 28 -15.92 -22.54 13.86
CA PHE A 28 -16.11 -21.56 14.93
C PHE A 28 -17.01 -20.40 14.52
N VAL A 29 -16.83 -19.86 13.30
CA VAL A 29 -17.69 -18.77 12.77
C VAL A 29 -19.15 -19.24 12.70
N PHE A 30 -19.40 -20.45 12.17
CA PHE A 30 -20.77 -20.99 12.11
C PHE A 30 -21.36 -21.25 13.49
N LYS A 31 -20.59 -21.82 14.43
CA LYS A 31 -21.07 -22.08 15.79
C LYS A 31 -21.35 -20.78 16.57
N LYS A 32 -20.65 -19.70 16.27
CA LYS A 32 -20.76 -18.39 16.94
C LYS A 32 -21.44 -17.33 16.06
N PHE A 33 -22.23 -17.77 15.08
CA PHE A 33 -22.89 -16.92 14.11
C PHE A 33 -23.66 -15.74 14.75
N HIS A 34 -24.30 -15.95 15.89
CA HIS A 34 -25.02 -14.89 16.61
C HIS A 34 -24.12 -13.71 17.03
N TRP A 35 -22.83 -13.96 17.35
CA TRP A 35 -21.86 -12.90 17.64
C TRP A 35 -21.52 -12.08 16.38
N PHE A 36 -21.37 -12.76 15.25
CA PHE A 36 -21.12 -12.08 13.98
C PHE A 36 -22.33 -11.27 13.53
N LEU A 37 -23.55 -11.78 13.77
CA LEU A 37 -24.77 -11.01 13.55
C LEU A 37 -24.80 -9.77 14.45
N GLY A 38 -24.45 -9.87 15.71
CA GLY A 38 -24.36 -8.74 16.63
C GLY A 38 -23.35 -7.68 16.16
N MET A 39 -22.16 -8.12 15.67
CA MET A 39 -21.17 -7.21 15.08
C MET A 39 -21.70 -6.52 13.81
N LEU A 40 -22.42 -7.24 12.95
CA LEU A 40 -23.04 -6.65 11.75
C LEU A 40 -24.10 -5.61 12.13
N LEU A 41 -24.95 -5.90 13.10
CA LEU A 41 -25.94 -4.95 13.60
C LEU A 41 -25.29 -3.70 14.20
N ALA A 42 -24.24 -3.86 15.00
CA ALA A 42 -23.47 -2.74 15.54
C ALA A 42 -22.83 -1.89 14.42
N PHE A 43 -22.27 -2.54 13.39
CA PHE A 43 -21.74 -1.86 12.21
C PHE A 43 -22.82 -1.04 11.49
N LEU A 44 -23.98 -1.64 11.21
CA LEU A 44 -25.10 -0.96 10.54
C LEU A 44 -25.61 0.22 11.38
N LEU A 45 -25.67 0.08 12.70
CA LEU A 45 -26.07 1.15 13.61
C LEU A 45 -25.10 2.34 13.53
N VAL A 46 -23.80 2.09 13.53
CA VAL A 46 -22.77 3.15 13.38
C VAL A 46 -22.84 3.83 12.00
N TRP A 47 -23.23 3.08 10.96
CA TRP A 47 -23.37 3.61 9.60
C TRP A 47 -24.72 4.28 9.33
N THR A 48 -25.71 4.15 10.23
CA THR A 48 -27.04 4.75 10.07
C THR A 48 -27.00 6.25 9.76
N PRO A 49 -26.19 7.09 10.44
CA PRO A 49 -26.11 8.52 10.09
C PRO A 49 -25.67 8.76 8.66
N GLN A 50 -24.71 7.95 8.16
CA GLN A 50 -24.23 8.05 6.78
C GLN A 50 -25.33 7.61 5.77
N PHE A 51 -26.08 6.57 6.08
CA PHE A 51 -27.19 6.12 5.24
C PHE A 51 -28.30 7.18 5.18
N ILE A 52 -28.66 7.80 6.30
CA ILE A 52 -29.64 8.89 6.34
C ILE A 52 -29.15 10.08 5.52
N TYR A 53 -27.89 10.47 5.67
CA TYR A 53 -27.29 11.55 4.88
C TYR A 53 -27.35 11.25 3.38
N ASN A 54 -26.93 10.05 2.96
CA ASN A 54 -26.97 9.66 1.55
C ASN A 54 -28.40 9.70 0.99
N LEU A 55 -29.37 9.11 1.69
CA LEU A 55 -30.78 9.13 1.28
C LEU A 55 -31.32 10.55 1.14
N HIS A 56 -30.98 11.43 2.09
CA HIS A 56 -31.49 12.82 2.07
C HIS A 56 -30.92 13.65 0.91
N PHE A 57 -29.65 13.43 0.51
CA PHE A 57 -28.98 14.27 -0.51
C PHE A 57 -28.88 13.62 -1.89
N THR A 58 -29.02 12.31 -2.00
CA THR A 58 -28.78 11.59 -3.27
C THR A 58 -29.89 10.60 -3.64
N ASP A 59 -30.90 10.45 -2.81
CA ASP A 59 -31.98 9.44 -2.95
C ASP A 59 -31.46 7.99 -3.05
N GLN A 60 -30.20 7.75 -2.59
CA GLN A 60 -29.55 6.44 -2.63
C GLN A 60 -28.99 6.07 -1.26
N LEU A 61 -29.25 4.85 -0.79
CA LEU A 61 -28.70 4.34 0.47
C LEU A 61 -27.16 4.25 0.43
N LEU A 62 -26.63 3.78 -0.70
CA LEU A 62 -25.22 3.69 -1.00
C LEU A 62 -24.91 4.54 -2.22
N PHE A 63 -24.29 5.68 -2.01
CA PHE A 63 -23.90 6.57 -3.09
C PHE A 63 -22.47 6.32 -3.53
N TYR A 64 -22.28 6.01 -4.83
CA TYR A 64 -20.98 5.85 -5.44
C TYR A 64 -20.49 7.18 -6.03
N SER A 65 -19.64 7.87 -5.29
CA SER A 65 -19.14 9.22 -5.64
C SER A 65 -18.12 9.25 -6.78
N TYR A 66 -17.59 8.11 -7.20
CA TYR A 66 -16.53 8.05 -8.21
C TYR A 66 -17.02 7.92 -9.66
N THR A 67 -18.34 7.92 -9.88
CA THR A 67 -18.99 7.90 -11.21
C THR A 67 -18.38 6.92 -12.21
N ASN A 68 -17.50 7.41 -13.11
CA ASN A 68 -16.86 6.60 -14.18
C ASN A 68 -15.50 5.98 -13.79
N GLU A 69 -15.13 6.04 -12.51
CA GLU A 69 -13.89 5.47 -12.02
C GLU A 69 -14.10 4.03 -11.58
N LYS A 70 -13.22 3.11 -11.98
CA LYS A 70 -13.38 1.67 -11.72
C LYS A 70 -12.07 0.94 -11.48
N PHE A 71 -12.17 -0.30 -11.02
CA PHE A 71 -11.05 -1.21 -10.88
C PHE A 71 -10.86 -2.04 -12.15
N PHE A 72 -9.60 -2.25 -12.54
CA PHE A 72 -9.21 -3.11 -13.64
C PHE A 72 -8.50 -4.36 -13.12
N PHE A 73 -9.26 -5.27 -12.52
CA PHE A 73 -8.73 -6.49 -11.91
C PHE A 73 -8.04 -7.42 -12.93
N ASN A 74 -8.39 -7.33 -14.21
CA ASN A 74 -7.74 -8.11 -15.28
C ASN A 74 -6.42 -7.49 -15.77
N ASN A 75 -6.13 -6.23 -15.38
CA ASN A 75 -4.91 -5.52 -15.77
C ASN A 75 -4.35 -4.68 -14.61
N PRO A 76 -3.99 -5.32 -13.47
CA PRO A 76 -3.44 -4.61 -12.33
C PRO A 76 -2.03 -4.10 -12.64
N GLN A 77 -1.77 -2.82 -12.36
CA GLN A 77 -0.48 -2.17 -12.63
C GLN A 77 0.51 -2.41 -11.46
N ILE A 78 0.72 -3.69 -11.09
CA ILE A 78 1.49 -4.07 -9.90
C ILE A 78 2.96 -3.65 -10.03
N TRP A 79 3.57 -3.90 -11.20
CA TRP A 79 4.98 -3.58 -11.41
C TRP A 79 5.24 -2.08 -11.31
N ASP A 80 4.44 -1.29 -12.03
CA ASP A 80 4.54 0.16 -12.00
C ASP A 80 4.22 0.74 -10.63
N GLY A 81 3.23 0.19 -9.94
CA GLY A 81 2.87 0.57 -8.60
C GLY A 81 3.97 0.29 -7.56
N LEU A 82 4.77 -0.76 -7.77
CA LEU A 82 5.87 -1.10 -6.86
C LEU A 82 7.15 -0.34 -7.15
N PHE A 83 7.53 -0.15 -8.44
CA PHE A 83 8.89 0.22 -8.81
C PHE A 83 9.00 1.47 -9.69
N SER A 84 7.90 2.05 -10.22
CA SER A 84 7.99 3.19 -11.13
C SER A 84 8.52 4.45 -10.44
N TYR A 85 9.17 5.31 -11.22
CA TYR A 85 9.61 6.63 -10.76
C TYR A 85 8.45 7.59 -10.50
N ARG A 86 7.26 7.30 -11.05
CA ARG A 86 6.05 8.09 -10.81
C ARG A 86 5.60 8.01 -9.37
N LYS A 87 5.39 6.79 -8.85
CA LYS A 87 4.82 6.53 -7.50
C LYS A 87 5.21 5.16 -6.92
N GLY A 88 6.27 4.54 -7.41
CA GLY A 88 6.66 3.21 -6.96
C GLY A 88 6.77 3.08 -5.44
N TRP A 89 5.95 2.21 -4.84
CA TRP A 89 5.90 2.06 -3.38
C TRP A 89 7.26 1.76 -2.76
N LEU A 90 7.99 0.79 -3.32
CA LEU A 90 9.30 0.40 -2.80
C LEU A 90 10.42 1.38 -3.16
N LEU A 91 10.26 2.14 -4.25
CA LEU A 91 11.22 3.19 -4.61
C LEU A 91 11.17 4.36 -3.61
N TYR A 92 9.97 4.79 -3.24
CA TYR A 92 9.77 5.93 -2.33
C TYR A 92 9.75 5.55 -0.85
N THR A 93 9.55 4.27 -0.54
CA THR A 93 9.53 3.75 0.84
C THR A 93 10.34 2.45 0.94
N PRO A 94 11.66 2.49 0.66
CA PRO A 94 12.50 1.28 0.59
C PRO A 94 12.58 0.53 1.92
N MET A 95 12.25 1.18 3.03
CA MET A 95 12.14 0.54 4.35
C MET A 95 11.15 -0.62 4.36
N MET A 96 10.12 -0.61 3.48
CA MET A 96 9.14 -1.70 3.39
C MET A 96 9.73 -3.01 2.84
N VAL A 97 10.87 -2.95 2.16
CA VAL A 97 11.62 -4.16 1.77
C VAL A 97 12.00 -4.99 3.00
N VAL A 98 12.35 -4.34 4.10
CA VAL A 98 12.65 -5.04 5.37
C VAL A 98 11.41 -5.77 5.88
N SER A 99 10.22 -5.18 5.78
CA SER A 99 8.96 -5.84 6.14
C SER A 99 8.67 -7.04 5.24
N ILE A 100 8.93 -6.93 3.93
CA ILE A 100 8.75 -8.04 2.98
C ILE A 100 9.69 -9.21 3.33
N ILE A 101 10.95 -8.93 3.65
CA ILE A 101 11.90 -9.95 4.13
C ILE A 101 11.38 -10.57 5.44
N GLY A 102 10.87 -9.75 6.34
CA GLY A 102 10.30 -10.20 7.61
C GLY A 102 9.09 -11.13 7.44
N MET A 103 8.31 -10.98 6.36
CA MET A 103 7.22 -11.91 6.06
C MET A 103 7.70 -13.35 5.84
N VAL A 104 8.86 -13.53 5.22
CA VAL A 104 9.47 -14.87 5.10
C VAL A 104 9.82 -15.42 6.48
N LEU A 105 10.35 -14.60 7.37
CA LEU A 105 10.69 -15.00 8.74
C LEU A 105 9.46 -15.38 9.56
N LEU A 106 8.29 -14.79 9.31
CA LEU A 106 7.06 -15.14 10.00
C LEU A 106 6.73 -16.65 9.88
N PHE A 107 6.95 -17.25 8.70
CA PHE A 107 6.67 -18.68 8.49
C PHE A 107 7.54 -19.60 9.38
N PHE A 108 8.69 -19.13 9.79
CA PHE A 108 9.62 -19.90 10.61
C PHE A 108 9.54 -19.57 12.11
N ARG A 109 9.20 -18.31 12.45
CA ARG A 109 9.31 -17.80 13.81
C ARG A 109 7.97 -17.49 14.48
N LYS A 110 6.98 -17.07 13.68
CA LYS A 110 5.68 -16.56 14.16
C LYS A 110 4.56 -16.97 13.19
N LYS A 111 4.36 -18.31 13.08
CA LYS A 111 3.42 -18.91 12.12
C LYS A 111 1.99 -18.38 12.25
N GLU A 112 1.60 -17.98 13.46
CA GLU A 112 0.28 -17.42 13.76
C GLU A 112 -0.05 -16.17 12.95
N PHE A 113 0.96 -15.39 12.52
CA PHE A 113 0.80 -14.18 11.70
C PHE A 113 1.06 -14.41 10.22
N SER A 114 1.73 -15.50 9.85
CA SER A 114 2.33 -15.67 8.54
C SER A 114 1.32 -15.61 7.40
N VAL A 115 0.31 -16.48 7.42
CA VAL A 115 -0.72 -16.56 6.36
C VAL A 115 -1.58 -15.30 6.36
N ALA A 116 -1.96 -14.81 7.55
CA ALA A 116 -2.81 -13.64 7.69
C ALA A 116 -2.18 -12.39 7.06
N ILE A 117 -0.89 -12.10 7.35
CA ILE A 117 -0.20 -10.93 6.80
C ILE A 117 0.12 -11.12 5.31
N LEU A 118 0.50 -12.34 4.89
CA LEU A 118 0.77 -12.61 3.48
C LEU A 118 -0.46 -12.38 2.61
N VAL A 119 -1.58 -13.02 2.96
CA VAL A 119 -2.85 -12.90 2.22
C VAL A 119 -3.31 -11.44 2.22
N PHE A 120 -3.23 -10.78 3.38
CA PHE A 120 -3.56 -9.36 3.49
C PHE A 120 -2.73 -8.50 2.53
N LEU A 121 -1.38 -8.64 2.52
CA LEU A 121 -0.52 -7.82 1.66
C LEU A 121 -0.74 -8.12 0.17
N VAL A 122 -0.87 -9.40 -0.20
CA VAL A 122 -1.11 -9.79 -1.60
C VAL A 122 -2.41 -9.16 -2.11
N LEU A 123 -3.48 -9.25 -1.33
CA LEU A 123 -4.76 -8.63 -1.70
C LEU A 123 -4.70 -7.12 -1.70
N ALA A 124 -4.01 -6.50 -0.73
CA ALA A 124 -3.81 -5.06 -0.70
C ALA A 124 -3.10 -4.55 -1.95
N VAL A 125 -1.97 -5.19 -2.32
CA VAL A 125 -1.21 -4.87 -3.54
C VAL A 125 -2.10 -5.02 -4.78
N TYR A 126 -2.80 -6.15 -4.89
CA TYR A 126 -3.68 -6.42 -6.02
C TYR A 126 -4.81 -5.40 -6.15
N ILE A 127 -5.56 -5.13 -5.07
CA ILE A 127 -6.68 -4.19 -5.09
C ILE A 127 -6.21 -2.76 -5.34
N ILE A 128 -5.15 -2.31 -4.65
CA ILE A 128 -4.63 -0.95 -4.80
C ILE A 128 -4.18 -0.71 -6.24
N PHE A 129 -3.41 -1.62 -6.82
CA PHE A 129 -2.89 -1.44 -8.17
C PHE A 129 -3.85 -1.87 -9.30
N SER A 130 -5.02 -2.39 -8.96
CA SER A 130 -6.13 -2.55 -9.89
C SER A 130 -6.97 -1.28 -10.08
N TRP A 131 -6.77 -0.25 -9.24
CA TRP A 131 -7.46 1.02 -9.39
C TRP A 131 -7.00 1.75 -10.64
N TRP A 132 -7.92 2.34 -11.41
CA TRP A 132 -7.62 3.02 -12.69
C TRP A 132 -6.51 4.05 -12.59
N CYS A 133 -6.48 4.81 -11.50
CA CYS A 133 -5.44 5.79 -11.16
C CYS A 133 -4.53 5.19 -10.07
N TRP A 134 -3.78 4.12 -10.41
CA TRP A 134 -2.93 3.37 -9.48
C TRP A 134 -1.87 4.25 -8.78
N TRP A 135 -1.53 5.41 -9.34
CA TRP A 135 -0.65 6.40 -8.70
C TRP A 135 -1.35 7.30 -7.68
N TYR A 136 -2.69 7.24 -7.54
CA TYR A 136 -3.51 7.92 -6.54
C TYR A 136 -3.35 9.45 -6.45
N GLY A 137 -3.05 10.12 -7.58
CA GLY A 137 -3.04 11.58 -7.70
C GLY A 137 -2.08 12.31 -6.77
N GLY A 138 -2.49 13.46 -6.25
CA GLY A 138 -1.67 14.40 -5.50
C GLY A 138 -1.24 13.93 -4.12
N SER A 139 -0.10 13.24 -4.01
CA SER A 139 0.48 12.79 -2.74
C SER A 139 1.96 12.44 -2.89
N PHE A 140 2.69 12.31 -1.79
CA PHE A 140 4.02 11.71 -1.78
C PHE A 140 3.90 10.18 -1.81
N GLY A 141 4.63 9.53 -2.71
CA GLY A 141 4.69 8.08 -2.85
C GLY A 141 3.31 7.40 -2.94
N GLN A 142 3.21 6.16 -2.53
CA GLN A 142 1.96 5.38 -2.53
C GLN A 142 1.17 5.56 -1.24
N ARG A 143 0.43 6.67 -1.14
CA ARG A 143 -0.39 6.99 0.04
C ARG A 143 -1.41 5.91 0.42
N SER A 144 -1.79 5.05 -0.53
CA SER A 144 -2.78 4.00 -0.28
C SER A 144 -2.27 2.92 0.68
N PHE A 145 -0.95 2.76 0.81
CA PHE A 145 -0.35 1.79 1.74
C PHE A 145 -0.19 2.32 3.17
N VAL A 146 -0.38 3.62 3.42
CA VAL A 146 -0.20 4.20 4.76
C VAL A 146 -1.09 3.52 5.80
N ASP A 147 -2.34 3.20 5.43
CA ASP A 147 -3.30 2.52 6.31
C ASP A 147 -2.84 1.11 6.72
N TYR A 148 -1.91 0.51 5.96
CA TYR A 148 -1.43 -0.87 6.14
C TYR A 148 -0.08 -0.98 6.85
N TYR A 149 0.59 0.14 7.10
CA TYR A 149 1.91 0.12 7.75
C TYR A 149 1.86 -0.47 9.17
N GLY A 150 0.75 -0.33 9.89
CA GLY A 150 0.57 -0.99 11.18
C GLY A 150 0.69 -2.51 11.11
N MET A 151 0.16 -3.14 10.04
CA MET A 151 0.27 -4.60 9.81
C MET A 151 1.69 -4.99 9.38
N LEU A 152 2.33 -4.16 8.57
CA LEU A 152 3.69 -4.37 8.09
C LEU A 152 4.76 -4.10 9.16
N ALA A 153 4.40 -3.42 10.24
CA ALA A 153 5.28 -3.25 11.39
C ALA A 153 5.58 -4.57 12.12
N ILE A 154 4.67 -5.55 12.07
CA ILE A 154 4.87 -6.88 12.70
C ILE A 154 6.06 -7.62 12.07
N PRO A 155 6.10 -7.88 10.75
CA PRO A 155 7.25 -8.52 10.12
C PRO A 155 8.52 -7.65 10.21
N PHE A 156 8.41 -6.33 10.13
CA PHE A 156 9.54 -5.43 10.34
C PHE A 156 10.17 -5.62 11.72
N ALA A 157 9.38 -5.57 12.77
CA ALA A 157 9.84 -5.77 14.15
C ALA A 157 10.49 -7.15 14.35
N LEU A 158 9.94 -8.19 13.69
CA LEU A 158 10.52 -9.53 13.74
C LEU A 158 11.94 -9.57 13.15
N VAL A 159 12.20 -8.88 12.03
CA VAL A 159 13.55 -8.79 11.47
C VAL A 159 14.51 -8.17 12.48
N ILE A 160 14.13 -7.05 13.08
CA ILE A 160 14.97 -6.36 14.07
C ILE A 160 15.20 -7.25 15.31
N ALA A 161 14.15 -7.94 15.77
CA ALA A 161 14.25 -8.86 16.93
C ALA A 161 15.18 -10.06 16.63
N GLU A 162 15.13 -10.64 15.42
CA GLU A 162 16.03 -11.73 15.05
C GLU A 162 17.49 -11.23 14.87
N LEU A 163 17.67 -10.06 14.32
CA LEU A 163 19.01 -9.44 14.20
C LEU A 163 19.62 -9.10 15.55
N ALA A 164 18.81 -8.71 16.54
CA ALA A 164 19.27 -8.46 17.92
C ALA A 164 19.85 -9.69 18.61
N LYS A 165 19.51 -10.91 18.15
CA LYS A 165 20.06 -12.18 18.65
C LYS A 165 21.40 -12.54 18.00
N THR A 166 21.81 -11.81 16.96
CA THR A 166 23.06 -12.07 16.23
C THR A 166 24.25 -11.36 16.87
N LYS A 167 25.42 -11.42 16.23
CA LYS A 167 26.61 -10.70 16.69
C LYS A 167 26.33 -9.21 16.81
N LYS A 168 26.78 -8.59 17.89
CA LYS A 168 26.53 -7.18 18.24
C LYS A 168 26.83 -6.19 17.10
N TRP A 169 27.85 -6.46 16.29
CA TRP A 169 28.19 -5.60 15.16
C TRP A 169 27.17 -5.71 14.01
N ILE A 170 26.61 -6.92 13.74
CA ILE A 170 25.56 -7.12 12.72
C ILE A 170 24.31 -6.35 13.12
N TYR A 171 23.90 -6.46 14.38
CA TYR A 171 22.77 -5.71 14.91
C TYR A 171 22.97 -4.19 14.77
N LYS A 172 24.16 -3.67 15.16
CA LYS A 172 24.46 -2.25 15.01
C LYS A 172 24.43 -1.80 13.55
N LEU A 173 24.94 -2.63 12.63
CA LEU A 173 24.90 -2.34 11.18
C LEU A 173 23.44 -2.27 10.68
N ALA A 174 22.59 -3.20 11.10
CA ALA A 174 21.17 -3.23 10.73
C ALA A 174 20.42 -2.00 11.27
N VAL A 175 20.66 -1.61 12.52
CA VAL A 175 20.10 -0.38 13.10
C VAL A 175 20.58 0.85 12.34
N GLY A 176 21.87 0.90 11.98
CA GLY A 176 22.45 1.96 11.15
C GLY A 176 21.78 2.03 9.77
N LEU A 177 21.54 0.88 9.12
CA LEU A 177 20.83 0.82 7.84
C LEU A 177 19.39 1.36 7.97
N VAL A 178 18.67 0.94 9.00
CA VAL A 178 17.30 1.45 9.26
C VAL A 178 17.32 2.98 9.44
N PHE A 179 18.30 3.50 10.20
CA PHE A 179 18.47 4.94 10.35
C PHE A 179 18.72 5.65 9.01
N VAL A 180 19.59 5.10 8.17
CA VAL A 180 19.85 5.63 6.81
C VAL A 180 18.57 5.63 5.97
N LEU A 181 17.77 4.57 6.03
CA LEU A 181 16.50 4.48 5.30
C LEU A 181 15.48 5.51 5.81
N ILE A 182 15.45 5.82 7.11
CA ILE A 182 14.60 6.88 7.68
C ILE A 182 15.06 8.26 7.16
N VAL A 183 16.35 8.53 7.18
CA VAL A 183 16.92 9.79 6.67
C VAL A 183 16.64 9.92 5.17
N PHE A 184 16.82 8.86 4.40
CA PHE A 184 16.51 8.82 2.97
C PHE A 184 15.01 9.12 2.71
N ASN A 185 14.11 8.47 3.44
CA ASN A 185 12.67 8.70 3.28
C ASN A 185 12.28 10.15 3.62
N ASN A 186 12.89 10.73 4.67
CA ASN A 186 12.70 12.14 5.00
C ASN A 186 13.25 13.07 3.90
N PHE A 187 14.44 12.76 3.36
CA PHE A 187 15.02 13.50 2.23
C PHE A 187 14.07 13.50 1.03
N MET A 188 13.52 12.34 0.65
CA MET A 188 12.55 12.23 -0.45
C MET A 188 11.25 13.01 -0.17
N LEU A 189 10.77 12.99 1.08
CA LEU A 189 9.62 13.80 1.50
C LEU A 189 9.91 15.29 1.38
N GLN A 190 11.10 15.76 1.79
CA GLN A 190 11.49 17.16 1.64
C GLN A 190 11.59 17.58 0.17
N LYS A 191 12.07 16.70 -0.71
CA LYS A 191 12.08 16.93 -2.16
C LYS A 191 10.66 17.11 -2.70
N TYR A 192 9.72 16.28 -2.26
CA TYR A 192 8.31 16.41 -2.63
C TYR A 192 7.73 17.75 -2.15
N LEU A 193 7.95 18.12 -0.88
CA LEU A 193 7.45 19.38 -0.31
C LEU A 193 8.03 20.61 -1.00
N LYS A 194 9.27 20.52 -1.51
CA LYS A 194 9.96 21.61 -2.21
C LYS A 194 9.82 21.56 -3.74
N GLY A 195 9.06 20.59 -4.28
CA GLY A 195 8.67 20.50 -5.68
C GLY A 195 9.65 19.79 -6.62
N SER A 196 10.78 19.22 -6.13
CA SER A 196 11.71 18.44 -6.98
C SER A 196 11.30 16.96 -7.15
N ILE A 197 10.14 16.57 -6.64
CA ILE A 197 9.38 15.38 -6.99
C ILE A 197 7.96 15.85 -7.25
N HIS A 198 7.49 15.65 -8.48
CA HIS A 198 6.12 16.02 -8.84
C HIS A 198 5.12 15.00 -8.32
N PHE A 199 3.93 15.46 -7.94
CA PHE A 199 2.91 14.60 -7.29
C PHE A 199 2.33 13.50 -8.21
N ALA A 200 2.44 13.63 -9.52
CA ALA A 200 1.91 12.64 -10.47
C ALA A 200 2.77 12.43 -11.72
N ASP A 201 3.62 13.38 -12.10
CA ASP A 201 4.22 13.46 -13.44
C ASP A 201 5.71 13.09 -13.47
N THR A 202 6.29 12.66 -12.34
CA THR A 202 7.72 12.34 -12.25
C THR A 202 8.09 11.18 -13.17
N THR A 203 8.98 11.44 -14.11
CA THR A 203 9.60 10.45 -14.98
C THR A 203 10.94 9.97 -14.41
N LYS A 204 11.53 8.93 -15.00
CA LYS A 204 12.89 8.48 -14.66
C LYS A 204 13.91 9.61 -14.87
N ALA A 205 13.81 10.34 -15.98
CA ALA A 205 14.71 11.46 -16.28
C ALA A 205 14.59 12.58 -15.23
N ALA A 206 13.38 13.03 -14.93
CA ALA A 206 13.12 14.05 -13.91
C ALA A 206 13.61 13.63 -12.52
N TYR A 207 13.39 12.36 -12.14
CA TYR A 207 13.82 11.82 -10.85
C TYR A 207 15.34 11.92 -10.68
N TRP A 208 16.12 11.46 -11.65
CA TRP A 208 17.57 11.46 -11.59
C TRP A 208 18.18 12.85 -11.81
N HIS A 209 17.58 13.68 -12.70
CA HIS A 209 17.99 15.08 -12.90
C HIS A 209 18.00 15.88 -11.59
N SER A 210 17.00 15.66 -10.73
CA SER A 210 16.85 16.38 -9.47
C SER A 210 17.27 15.55 -8.24
N PHE A 211 17.93 14.39 -8.41
CA PHE A 211 18.10 13.44 -7.30
C PHE A 211 18.77 14.05 -6.08
N TRP A 212 19.86 14.78 -6.24
CA TRP A 212 20.61 15.40 -5.15
C TRP A 212 20.12 16.80 -4.75
N HIS A 213 19.08 17.32 -5.39
CA HIS A 213 18.58 18.66 -5.18
C HIS A 213 17.21 18.65 -4.48
N LEU A 214 17.07 19.48 -3.44
CA LEU A 214 15.79 19.61 -2.73
C LEU A 214 14.77 20.46 -3.52
N ARG A 215 15.23 21.34 -4.42
CA ARG A 215 14.38 22.19 -5.26
C ARG A 215 14.54 21.80 -6.73
N PRO A 216 13.50 22.04 -7.56
CA PRO A 216 13.60 21.81 -8.98
C PRO A 216 14.80 22.56 -9.58
N GLN A 217 15.57 21.89 -10.42
CA GLN A 217 16.65 22.49 -11.21
C GLN A 217 16.11 22.98 -12.55
N SER A 218 16.89 23.82 -13.27
CA SER A 218 16.58 24.23 -14.64
C SER A 218 16.33 22.99 -15.51
N GLY A 219 15.31 23.04 -16.37
CA GLY A 219 14.90 21.92 -17.22
C GLY A 219 14.10 20.80 -16.52
N PHE A 220 13.90 20.84 -15.19
CA PHE A 220 13.16 19.79 -14.48
C PHE A 220 11.72 19.62 -14.99
N PHE A 221 11.01 20.72 -15.21
CA PHE A 221 9.60 20.70 -15.60
C PHE A 221 9.39 20.19 -17.03
N GLU A 222 10.40 20.32 -17.89
CA GLU A 222 10.40 19.79 -19.27
C GLU A 222 10.52 18.27 -19.32
N LEU A 223 11.08 17.69 -18.24
CA LEU A 223 11.24 16.24 -18.08
C LEU A 223 10.02 15.55 -17.45
N LEU A 224 9.01 16.31 -17.04
CA LEU A 224 7.78 15.76 -16.50
C LEU A 224 6.87 15.22 -17.62
N GLU A 225 6.08 14.20 -17.30
CA GLU A 225 5.10 13.62 -18.24
C GLU A 225 3.77 13.38 -17.53
N THR A 226 2.77 14.16 -17.91
CA THR A 226 1.41 14.01 -17.38
C THR A 226 0.80 12.69 -17.86
N PRO A 227 0.22 11.89 -16.95
CA PRO A 227 -0.48 10.67 -17.32
C PRO A 227 -1.65 10.94 -18.26
N ASP A 228 -1.87 10.04 -19.21
CA ASP A 228 -3.08 10.05 -20.01
C ASP A 228 -4.26 9.53 -19.18
N TYR A 229 -4.98 10.43 -18.54
CA TYR A 229 -6.13 10.11 -17.69
C TYR A 229 -7.29 9.47 -18.46
N ALA A 230 -7.45 9.76 -19.76
CA ALA A 230 -8.48 9.15 -20.60
C ALA A 230 -8.20 7.66 -20.76
N LYS A 231 -6.99 7.31 -21.20
CA LYS A 231 -6.55 5.91 -21.33
C LYS A 231 -6.52 5.18 -19.99
N ALA A 232 -6.17 5.88 -18.90
CA ALA A 232 -6.20 5.29 -17.57
C ALA A 232 -7.62 4.88 -17.15
N LYS A 233 -8.63 5.71 -17.42
CA LYS A 233 -10.05 5.39 -17.16
C LYS A 233 -10.58 4.25 -18.04
N GLU A 234 -9.97 3.99 -19.18
CA GLU A 234 -10.25 2.86 -20.07
C GLU A 234 -9.48 1.58 -19.66
N GLY A 235 -8.47 1.70 -18.77
CA GLY A 235 -7.60 0.59 -18.37
C GLY A 235 -6.52 0.24 -19.38
N THR A 236 -6.25 1.12 -20.34
CA THR A 236 -5.27 0.92 -21.44
C THR A 236 -3.99 1.72 -21.24
N TYR A 237 -3.89 2.50 -20.14
CA TYR A 237 -2.72 3.31 -19.86
C TYR A 237 -1.51 2.47 -19.49
N VAL A 238 -0.39 2.68 -20.19
CA VAL A 238 0.93 2.12 -19.91
C VAL A 238 1.93 3.26 -19.81
N ILE A 239 2.81 3.23 -18.79
CA ILE A 239 3.91 4.22 -18.71
C ILE A 239 4.83 4.04 -19.92
N LYS A 240 4.92 5.06 -20.77
CA LYS A 240 5.97 5.14 -21.77
C LYS A 240 7.26 5.53 -21.06
N GLN A 241 8.21 4.62 -20.95
CA GLN A 241 9.57 5.01 -20.55
C GLN A 241 10.17 5.81 -21.71
N LYS A 242 10.15 7.13 -21.64
CA LYS A 242 11.01 7.95 -22.51
C LYS A 242 12.45 7.60 -22.18
N ASN A 243 13.15 6.93 -23.09
CA ASN A 243 14.59 6.82 -23.02
C ASN A 243 15.17 8.24 -23.16
N PRO A 244 16.21 8.60 -22.39
CA PRO A 244 16.83 9.92 -22.46
C PRO A 244 17.56 10.23 -23.79
N GLU A 245 17.47 9.34 -24.77
CA GLU A 245 18.20 9.43 -26.05
C GLU A 245 17.30 9.77 -27.27
N ASN A 246 16.02 10.16 -27.05
CA ASN A 246 15.15 10.65 -28.13
C ASN A 246 14.55 12.01 -27.79
#